data_c8b59be1dab4c2025f6ca192a3e2fd5f
#
_entry.id   c8b59be1dab4c2025f6ca192a3e2fd5f
#
_cell.length_a   1.000
_cell.length_b   1.000
_cell.length_c   1.000
_cell.angle_alpha   90.00
_cell.angle_beta   90.00
_cell.angle_gamma   90.00
#
_symmetry.space_group_name_H-M   'P 1'
#
loop_
_entity.id
_entity.type
_entity.pdbx_description
1 polymer ?
#
loop_
_entity_poly.entity_id
_entity_poly.type
_entity_poly.pdbx_seq_one_letter_code
_entity_poly.pdbx_strand_id
1 'polypeptide(L)'
;MTRTLVFDKLKHLVIGIDIDGVIVDIGSAMLPLLSEVCARPVACQDLCSWDLGKALNIDEETMNRTWKRFFDSDAWRYAPPIDGAITGLSALSEQEIWLVTSRPISTQDLTLSWLHNNKVHYDQIVFSRRGDKLSVGPIFSVFVEDFLDEAITIAKAGIFTILFDQPWNQASKLPANCKRAYNWGGVLQLINNL
;
A
#
# COMPACT_ATOMS: atom_id res chain seq x y z
N MET A 1 -42.88 -23.84 -11.20
CA MET A 1 -42.29 -22.49 -11.12
C MET A 1 -40.78 -22.64 -10.91
N THR A 2 -40.04 -22.57 -11.99
CA THR A 2 -38.58 -22.78 -12.00
C THR A 2 -37.94 -21.43 -11.69
N ARG A 3 -37.34 -21.32 -10.52
CA ARG A 3 -36.55 -20.14 -10.12
C ARG A 3 -35.25 -20.17 -10.92
N THR A 4 -35.18 -19.39 -11.97
CA THR A 4 -33.93 -19.12 -12.70
C THR A 4 -33.01 -18.35 -11.72
N LEU A 5 -31.96 -19.03 -11.24
CA LEU A 5 -30.86 -18.40 -10.57
C LEU A 5 -30.16 -17.52 -11.61
N VAL A 6 -30.41 -16.23 -11.57
CA VAL A 6 -29.61 -15.22 -12.25
C VAL A 6 -28.27 -15.21 -11.50
N PHE A 7 -27.26 -15.89 -12.03
CA PHE A 7 -25.89 -15.66 -11.65
C PHE A 7 -25.56 -14.23 -12.12
N ASP A 8 -25.63 -13.27 -11.18
CA ASP A 8 -25.04 -11.97 -11.37
C ASP A 8 -23.57 -12.25 -11.73
N LYS A 9 -23.18 -11.94 -12.98
CA LYS A 9 -21.79 -12.03 -13.41
C LYS A 9 -21.02 -11.08 -12.51
N LEU A 10 -20.28 -11.62 -11.55
CA LEU A 10 -19.34 -10.83 -10.75
C LEU A 10 -18.52 -9.98 -11.73
N LYS A 11 -18.66 -8.68 -11.62
CA LYS A 11 -17.95 -7.71 -12.45
C LYS A 11 -16.46 -7.96 -12.26
N HIS A 12 -15.75 -8.34 -13.34
CA HIS A 12 -14.31 -8.52 -13.30
C HIS A 12 -13.66 -7.15 -13.11
N LEU A 13 -13.00 -6.95 -11.97
CA LEU A 13 -12.33 -5.70 -11.62
C LEU A 13 -10.84 -5.81 -11.89
N VAL A 14 -10.25 -4.72 -12.37
CA VAL A 14 -8.81 -4.52 -12.42
C VAL A 14 -8.42 -3.67 -11.21
N ILE A 15 -7.68 -4.25 -10.29
CA ILE A 15 -7.38 -3.67 -8.97
C ILE A 15 -5.91 -3.30 -8.90
N GLY A 16 -5.62 -2.00 -8.75
CA GLY A 16 -4.29 -1.51 -8.40
C GLY A 16 -4.08 -1.50 -6.89
N ILE A 17 -2.95 -2.00 -6.43
CA ILE A 17 -2.65 -2.07 -4.99
C ILE A 17 -1.20 -1.65 -4.75
N ASP A 18 -1.00 -0.67 -3.87
CA ASP A 18 0.35 -0.34 -3.39
C ASP A 18 0.90 -1.44 -2.48
N ILE A 19 2.22 -1.45 -2.30
CA ILE A 19 2.90 -2.46 -1.48
C ILE A 19 3.16 -1.93 -0.07
N ASP A 20 3.89 -0.82 0.05
CA ASP A 20 4.33 -0.29 1.33
C ASP A 20 3.20 0.42 2.05
N GLY A 21 2.94 0.06 3.30
CA GLY A 21 1.81 0.62 4.04
C GLY A 21 0.43 0.06 3.67
N VAL A 22 0.35 -0.84 2.66
CA VAL A 22 -0.89 -1.53 2.26
C VAL A 22 -0.75 -3.05 2.45
N ILE A 23 0.33 -3.64 1.96
CA ILE A 23 0.61 -5.08 2.09
C ILE A 23 1.74 -5.32 3.09
N VAL A 24 2.78 -4.50 3.03
CA VAL A 24 3.98 -4.58 3.88
C VAL A 24 3.88 -3.52 4.98
N ASP A 25 4.03 -3.93 6.24
CA ASP A 25 4.14 -3.02 7.38
C ASP A 25 5.56 -2.42 7.44
N ILE A 26 5.82 -1.50 6.51
CA ILE A 26 7.10 -0.81 6.43
C ILE A 26 7.33 0.11 7.63
N GLY A 27 6.25 0.65 8.19
CA GLY A 27 6.30 1.48 9.39
C GLY A 27 6.97 0.74 10.53
N SER A 28 6.40 -0.41 10.91
CA SER A 28 6.95 -1.26 11.98
C SER A 28 8.37 -1.74 11.68
N ALA A 29 8.67 -2.07 10.43
CA ALA A 29 10.01 -2.52 10.04
C ALA A 29 11.10 -1.45 10.20
N MET A 30 10.73 -0.16 10.09
CA MET A 30 11.66 0.96 10.25
C MET A 30 11.88 1.39 11.71
N LEU A 31 10.98 1.05 12.63
CA LEU A 31 11.02 1.56 14.02
C LEU A 31 12.36 1.33 14.74
N PRO A 32 13.02 0.16 14.63
CA PRO A 32 14.30 -0.06 15.31
C PRO A 32 15.38 0.91 14.80
N LEU A 33 15.46 1.10 13.48
CA LEU A 33 16.43 1.99 12.85
C LEU A 33 16.14 3.46 13.16
N LEU A 34 14.88 3.87 13.12
CA LEU A 34 14.47 5.22 13.49
C LEU A 34 14.74 5.51 14.97
N SER A 35 14.53 4.53 15.85
CA SER A 35 14.82 4.67 17.27
C SER A 35 16.32 4.89 17.54
N GLU A 36 17.18 4.17 16.78
CA GLU A 36 18.63 4.36 16.82
C GLU A 36 19.01 5.78 16.37
N VAL A 37 18.48 6.21 15.22
CA VAL A 37 18.79 7.54 14.65
C VAL A 37 18.32 8.67 15.54
N CYS A 38 17.14 8.53 16.16
CA CYS A 38 16.57 9.53 17.08
C CYS A 38 17.18 9.49 18.48
N ALA A 39 18.02 8.48 18.80
CA ALA A 39 18.53 8.21 20.15
C ALA A 39 17.41 8.14 21.22
N ARG A 40 16.22 7.71 20.84
CA ARG A 40 15.05 7.48 21.71
C ARG A 40 14.13 6.43 21.11
N PRO A 41 13.28 5.77 21.89
CA PRO A 41 12.23 4.92 21.34
C PRO A 41 11.34 5.72 20.38
N VAL A 42 11.09 5.17 19.19
CA VAL A 42 10.12 5.65 18.20
C VAL A 42 9.02 4.60 18.08
N ALA A 43 7.78 5.02 18.14
CA ALA A 43 6.60 4.16 18.01
C ALA A 43 5.81 4.52 16.73
N CYS A 44 4.91 3.63 16.29
CA CYS A 44 4.13 3.85 15.06
C CYS A 44 3.36 5.18 15.08
N GLN A 45 2.84 5.61 16.23
CA GLN A 45 2.13 6.89 16.35
C GLN A 45 3.02 8.12 16.13
N ASP A 46 4.36 7.99 16.25
CA ASP A 46 5.29 9.08 15.97
C ASP A 46 5.45 9.30 14.46
N LEU A 47 5.07 8.31 13.64
CA LEU A 47 5.11 8.37 12.18
C LEU A 47 3.89 9.13 11.63
N CYS A 48 3.61 10.32 12.15
CA CYS A 48 2.40 11.11 11.88
C CYS A 48 2.45 11.90 10.55
N SER A 49 3.48 11.74 9.76
CA SER A 49 3.64 12.33 8.43
C SER A 49 4.38 11.36 7.53
N TRP A 50 4.03 11.34 6.25
CA TRP A 50 4.81 10.63 5.23
C TRP A 50 6.25 11.13 5.13
N ASP A 51 6.46 12.42 5.37
CA ASP A 51 7.79 13.01 5.55
C ASP A 51 8.29 12.67 6.96
N LEU A 52 8.91 11.49 7.09
CA LEU A 52 9.43 11.01 8.37
C LEU A 52 10.51 11.94 8.94
N GLY A 53 11.27 12.64 8.10
CA GLY A 53 12.24 13.63 8.53
C GLY A 53 11.56 14.74 9.33
N LYS A 54 10.46 15.28 8.81
CA LYS A 54 9.64 16.27 9.54
C LYS A 54 8.97 15.71 10.78
N ALA A 55 8.37 14.51 10.67
CA ALA A 55 7.66 13.89 11.80
C ALA A 55 8.59 13.66 12.99
N LEU A 56 9.85 13.26 12.74
CA LEU A 56 10.81 12.89 13.76
C LEU A 56 11.88 13.94 14.03
N ASN A 57 11.82 15.11 13.35
CA ASN A 57 12.81 16.18 13.40
C ASN A 57 14.23 15.68 13.02
N ILE A 58 14.31 14.90 11.94
CA ILE A 58 15.56 14.39 11.37
C ILE A 58 15.86 15.22 10.12
N ASP A 59 17.09 15.70 9.96
CA ASP A 59 17.51 16.42 8.76
C ASP A 59 17.49 15.52 7.52
N GLU A 60 17.39 16.15 6.33
CA GLU A 60 17.26 15.46 5.06
C GLU A 60 18.43 14.52 4.75
N GLU A 61 19.67 14.94 5.06
CA GLU A 61 20.86 14.14 4.80
C GLU A 61 20.85 12.85 5.66
N THR A 62 20.54 13.00 6.94
CA THR A 62 20.41 11.87 7.88
C THR A 62 19.26 10.97 7.47
N MET A 63 18.11 11.52 7.04
CA MET A 63 16.97 10.72 6.59
C MET A 63 17.30 9.93 5.30
N ASN A 64 18.00 10.55 4.36
CA ASN A 64 18.45 9.87 3.12
C ASN A 64 19.42 8.72 3.42
N ARG A 65 20.37 8.91 4.36
CA ARG A 65 21.25 7.84 4.84
C ARG A 65 20.46 6.72 5.53
N THR A 66 19.43 7.09 6.29
CA THR A 66 18.56 6.13 6.99
C THR A 66 17.79 5.27 6.00
N TRP A 67 17.18 5.87 4.97
CA TRP A 67 16.52 5.11 3.90
C TRP A 67 17.48 4.17 3.18
N LYS A 68 18.67 4.68 2.80
CA LYS A 68 19.68 3.82 2.17
C LYS A 68 20.06 2.65 3.07
N ARG A 69 20.34 2.91 4.34
CA ARG A 69 20.67 1.88 5.32
C ARG A 69 19.55 0.86 5.51
N PHE A 70 18.29 1.32 5.51
CA PHE A 70 17.12 0.45 5.58
C PHE A 70 17.04 -0.49 4.38
N PHE A 71 17.14 0.02 3.16
CA PHE A 71 17.10 -0.80 1.95
C PHE A 71 18.31 -1.71 1.77
N ASP A 72 19.47 -1.35 2.30
CA ASP A 72 20.68 -2.18 2.29
C ASP A 72 20.66 -3.24 3.41
N SER A 73 19.71 -3.19 4.33
CA SER A 73 19.63 -4.09 5.49
C SER A 73 18.65 -5.25 5.29
N ASP A 74 18.78 -6.27 6.16
CA ASP A 74 17.82 -7.38 6.21
C ASP A 74 16.45 -6.98 6.82
N ALA A 75 16.34 -5.82 7.50
CA ALA A 75 15.10 -5.36 8.11
C ALA A 75 13.95 -5.29 7.10
N TRP A 76 14.25 -4.82 5.90
CA TRP A 76 13.36 -4.79 4.77
C TRP A 76 12.90 -6.19 4.32
N ARG A 77 13.79 -7.18 4.30
CA ARG A 77 13.50 -8.57 3.90
C ARG A 77 12.52 -9.25 4.85
N TYR A 78 12.58 -8.88 6.13
CA TYR A 78 11.79 -9.46 7.20
C TYR A 78 10.64 -8.55 7.67
N ALA A 79 10.35 -7.47 6.93
CA ALA A 79 9.19 -6.63 7.22
C ALA A 79 7.92 -7.50 7.27
N PRO A 80 7.08 -7.40 8.31
CA PRO A 80 5.89 -8.23 8.41
C PRO A 80 4.84 -7.79 7.38
N PRO A 81 3.99 -8.70 6.89
CA PRO A 81 2.79 -8.30 6.18
C PRO A 81 1.84 -7.57 7.13
N ILE A 82 1.08 -6.60 6.60
CA ILE A 82 -0.03 -5.98 7.33
C ILE A 82 -1.09 -7.05 7.60
N ASP A 83 -1.67 -7.00 8.79
CA ASP A 83 -2.66 -7.98 9.22
C ASP A 83 -3.84 -8.06 8.23
N GLY A 84 -4.18 -9.27 7.84
CA GLY A 84 -5.21 -9.54 6.85
C GLY A 84 -4.83 -9.32 5.38
N ALA A 85 -3.63 -8.77 5.06
CA ALA A 85 -3.24 -8.47 3.68
C ALA A 85 -3.20 -9.73 2.81
N ILE A 86 -2.51 -10.77 3.27
CA ILE A 86 -2.34 -12.01 2.49
C ILE A 86 -3.68 -12.72 2.25
N THR A 87 -4.50 -12.82 3.28
CA THR A 87 -5.83 -13.44 3.17
C THR A 87 -6.79 -12.59 2.34
N GLY A 88 -6.67 -11.24 2.45
CA GLY A 88 -7.44 -10.30 1.66
C GLY A 88 -7.14 -10.41 0.17
N LEU A 89 -5.86 -10.45 -0.20
CA LEU A 89 -5.43 -10.67 -1.60
C LEU A 89 -5.89 -12.02 -2.12
N SER A 90 -5.79 -13.09 -1.32
CA SER A 90 -6.30 -14.39 -1.71
C SER A 90 -7.82 -14.40 -1.94
N ALA A 91 -8.58 -13.62 -1.17
CA ALA A 91 -10.03 -13.48 -1.34
C ALA A 91 -10.41 -12.72 -2.63
N LEU A 92 -9.47 -11.97 -3.22
CA LEU A 92 -9.63 -11.25 -4.49
C LEU A 92 -9.10 -12.02 -5.69
N SER A 93 -8.77 -13.31 -5.57
CA SER A 93 -8.13 -14.13 -6.63
C SER A 93 -8.95 -14.28 -7.92
N GLU A 94 -10.25 -13.99 -7.90
CA GLU A 94 -11.10 -13.94 -9.10
C GLU A 94 -11.06 -12.58 -9.82
N GLN A 95 -10.31 -11.63 -9.30
CA GLN A 95 -10.09 -10.29 -9.85
C GLN A 95 -8.69 -10.21 -10.46
N GLU A 96 -8.44 -9.21 -11.33
CA GLU A 96 -7.11 -8.96 -11.87
C GLU A 96 -6.36 -8.00 -10.94
N ILE A 97 -5.30 -8.50 -10.27
CA ILE A 97 -4.55 -7.76 -9.25
C ILE A 97 -3.21 -7.28 -9.80
N TRP A 98 -3.03 -5.98 -9.79
CA TRP A 98 -1.78 -5.30 -10.13
C TRP A 98 -1.15 -4.69 -8.88
N LEU A 99 0.04 -5.13 -8.53
CA LEU A 99 0.86 -4.44 -7.53
C LEU A 99 1.58 -3.28 -8.21
N VAL A 100 1.37 -2.06 -7.72
CA VAL A 100 1.96 -0.85 -8.29
C VAL A 100 2.72 -0.10 -7.20
N THR A 101 4.03 -0.22 -7.21
CA THR A 101 4.89 0.29 -6.14
C THR A 101 5.83 1.40 -6.61
N SER A 102 6.13 2.35 -5.72
CA SER A 102 7.16 3.38 -5.94
C SER A 102 8.53 3.00 -5.37
N ARG A 103 8.73 1.73 -5.04
CA ARG A 103 10.03 1.20 -4.65
C ARG A 103 11.07 1.40 -5.76
N PRO A 104 12.33 1.68 -5.43
CA PRO A 104 13.39 1.73 -6.43
C PRO A 104 13.49 0.40 -7.19
N ILE A 105 13.66 0.44 -8.50
CA ILE A 105 13.81 -0.77 -9.33
C ILE A 105 14.98 -1.66 -8.88
N SER A 106 16.00 -1.07 -8.26
CA SER A 106 17.12 -1.82 -7.67
C SER A 106 16.70 -2.77 -6.53
N THR A 107 15.49 -2.61 -5.98
CA THR A 107 14.93 -3.50 -4.94
C THR A 107 14.02 -4.58 -5.51
N GLN A 108 13.94 -4.74 -6.84
CA GLN A 108 13.01 -5.66 -7.50
C GLN A 108 13.17 -7.09 -6.99
N ASP A 109 14.37 -7.64 -7.00
CA ASP A 109 14.61 -9.03 -6.60
C ASP A 109 14.24 -9.28 -5.13
N LEU A 110 14.52 -8.32 -4.25
CA LEU A 110 14.13 -8.38 -2.84
C LEU A 110 12.60 -8.33 -2.69
N THR A 111 11.95 -7.44 -3.45
CA THR A 111 10.48 -7.31 -3.43
C THR A 111 9.81 -8.59 -3.90
N LEU A 112 10.25 -9.15 -5.04
CA LEU A 112 9.71 -10.40 -5.58
C LEU A 112 9.94 -11.57 -4.62
N SER A 113 11.12 -11.66 -4.01
CA SER A 113 11.43 -12.67 -2.99
C SER A 113 10.51 -12.54 -1.77
N TRP A 114 10.26 -11.32 -1.30
CA TRP A 114 9.36 -11.08 -0.18
C TRP A 114 7.93 -11.50 -0.51
N LEU A 115 7.41 -11.11 -1.67
CA LEU A 115 6.07 -11.47 -2.15
C LEU A 115 5.91 -12.99 -2.25
N HIS A 116 6.91 -13.67 -2.81
CA HIS A 116 6.93 -15.13 -2.94
C HIS A 116 6.93 -15.83 -1.56
N ASN A 117 7.81 -15.41 -0.66
CA ASN A 117 7.95 -16.01 0.68
C ASN A 117 6.69 -15.83 1.53
N ASN A 118 5.97 -14.73 1.37
CA ASN A 118 4.72 -14.46 2.05
C ASN A 118 3.49 -14.98 1.28
N LYS A 119 3.69 -15.67 0.14
CA LYS A 119 2.60 -16.24 -0.70
C LYS A 119 1.56 -15.20 -1.11
N VAL A 120 2.02 -14.01 -1.46
CA VAL A 120 1.16 -12.92 -1.94
C VAL A 120 0.57 -13.31 -3.30
N HIS A 121 -0.74 -13.26 -3.43
CA HIS A 121 -1.42 -13.46 -4.70
C HIS A 121 -1.49 -12.15 -5.48
N TYR A 122 -1.04 -12.15 -6.73
CA TYR A 122 -1.16 -11.04 -7.70
C TYR A 122 -0.92 -11.56 -9.11
N ASP A 123 -1.39 -10.82 -10.12
CA ASP A 123 -1.20 -11.16 -11.53
C ASP A 123 -0.02 -10.40 -12.15
N GLN A 124 0.14 -9.13 -11.80
CA GLN A 124 1.17 -8.26 -12.33
C GLN A 124 1.82 -7.42 -11.23
N ILE A 125 3.07 -7.01 -11.47
CA ILE A 125 3.76 -6.04 -10.63
C ILE A 125 4.47 -4.99 -11.49
N VAL A 126 4.34 -3.73 -11.10
CA VAL A 126 4.95 -2.59 -11.79
C VAL A 126 5.67 -1.70 -10.79
N PHE A 127 6.91 -1.37 -11.12
CA PHE A 127 7.71 -0.38 -10.41
C PHE A 127 7.56 0.96 -11.12
N SER A 128 6.94 1.93 -10.44
CA SER A 128 6.69 3.27 -10.96
C SER A 128 7.48 4.34 -10.19
N ARG A 129 7.53 5.54 -10.73
CA ARG A 129 7.94 6.68 -9.91
C ARG A 129 6.74 7.15 -9.07
N ARG A 130 7.02 7.79 -7.94
CA ARG A 130 5.98 8.47 -7.17
C ARG A 130 5.31 9.54 -8.05
N GLY A 131 3.98 9.60 -8.04
CA GLY A 131 3.19 10.48 -8.88
C GLY A 131 2.85 9.91 -10.26
N ASP A 132 3.46 8.78 -10.66
CA ASP A 132 3.32 8.19 -11.99
C ASP A 132 2.52 6.88 -12.01
N LYS A 133 1.92 6.46 -10.87
CA LYS A 133 1.23 5.17 -10.77
C LYS A 133 0.11 4.99 -11.80
N LEU A 134 -0.54 6.07 -12.22
CA LEU A 134 -1.59 6.04 -13.24
C LEU A 134 -1.08 5.90 -14.67
N SER A 135 0.20 6.21 -14.93
CA SER A 135 0.79 6.12 -16.26
C SER A 135 1.33 4.74 -16.60
N VAL A 136 1.37 3.85 -15.60
CA VAL A 136 1.95 2.51 -15.70
C VAL A 136 0.87 1.46 -15.40
N GLY A 137 0.39 0.77 -16.39
CA GLY A 137 -0.63 -0.28 -16.20
C GLY A 137 -1.94 0.00 -16.93
N PRO A 138 -2.97 -0.82 -16.70
CA PRO A 138 -4.29 -0.67 -17.30
C PRO A 138 -5.08 0.46 -16.63
N ILE A 139 -6.31 0.68 -17.12
CA ILE A 139 -7.28 1.52 -16.42
C ILE A 139 -7.81 0.71 -15.24
N PHE A 140 -7.47 1.12 -14.02
CA PHE A 140 -7.93 0.46 -12.80
C PHE A 140 -9.40 0.75 -12.52
N SER A 141 -10.13 -0.26 -12.08
CA SER A 141 -11.50 -0.13 -11.54
C SER A 141 -11.47 0.46 -10.14
N VAL A 142 -10.49 0.03 -9.35
CA VAL A 142 -10.24 0.47 -7.98
C VAL A 142 -8.74 0.50 -7.70
N PHE A 143 -8.31 1.39 -6.83
CA PHE A 143 -6.93 1.46 -6.38
C PHE A 143 -6.86 1.53 -4.86
N VAL A 144 -5.97 0.74 -4.24
CA VAL A 144 -5.70 0.76 -2.79
C VAL A 144 -4.34 1.41 -2.56
N GLU A 145 -4.31 2.46 -1.76
CA GLU A 145 -3.15 3.34 -1.57
C GLU A 145 -3.09 3.84 -0.13
N ASP A 146 -1.89 4.02 0.45
CA ASP A 146 -1.70 4.59 1.77
C ASP A 146 -1.15 6.02 1.75
N PHE A 147 -0.53 6.43 0.64
CA PHE A 147 -0.03 7.79 0.50
C PHE A 147 -1.15 8.75 0.06
N LEU A 148 -1.49 9.69 0.95
CA LEU A 148 -2.65 10.57 0.79
C LEU A 148 -2.67 11.34 -0.53
N ASP A 149 -1.55 11.94 -0.92
CA ASP A 149 -1.49 12.79 -2.13
C ASP A 149 -1.66 11.95 -3.41
N GLU A 150 -1.10 10.74 -3.43
CA GLU A 150 -1.28 9.78 -4.52
C GLU A 150 -2.75 9.33 -4.59
N ALA A 151 -3.33 8.93 -3.44
CA ALA A 151 -4.73 8.53 -3.36
C ALA A 151 -5.69 9.63 -3.84
N ILE A 152 -5.43 10.90 -3.48
CA ILE A 152 -6.20 12.05 -3.96
C ILE A 152 -6.03 12.22 -5.48
N THR A 153 -4.81 12.05 -6.00
CA THR A 153 -4.51 12.18 -7.44
C THR A 153 -5.23 11.11 -8.24
N ILE A 154 -5.17 9.85 -7.78
CA ILE A 154 -5.86 8.71 -8.39
C ILE A 154 -7.38 8.91 -8.37
N ALA A 155 -7.93 9.34 -7.24
CA ALA A 155 -9.35 9.63 -7.12
C ALA A 155 -9.79 10.78 -8.06
N LYS A 156 -9.01 11.85 -8.18
CA LYS A 156 -9.30 12.95 -9.11
C LYS A 156 -9.26 12.52 -10.57
N ALA A 157 -8.52 11.48 -10.91
CA ALA A 157 -8.54 10.87 -12.24
C ALA A 157 -9.80 10.01 -12.51
N GLY A 158 -10.72 9.91 -11.53
CA GLY A 158 -12.00 9.21 -11.67
C GLY A 158 -11.98 7.75 -11.20
N ILE A 159 -10.85 7.24 -10.70
CA ILE A 159 -10.73 5.87 -10.20
C ILE A 159 -11.26 5.81 -8.77
N PHE A 160 -12.10 4.80 -8.46
CA PHE A 160 -12.50 4.56 -7.08
C PHE A 160 -11.27 4.20 -6.25
N THR A 161 -10.98 5.00 -5.22
CA THR A 161 -9.74 4.88 -4.46
C THR A 161 -10.04 4.50 -3.02
N ILE A 162 -9.30 3.54 -2.50
CA ILE A 162 -9.35 3.13 -1.09
C ILE A 162 -8.08 3.62 -0.43
N LEU A 163 -8.19 4.62 0.44
CA LEU A 163 -7.08 5.06 1.28
C LEU A 163 -6.97 4.11 2.47
N PHE A 164 -5.91 3.30 2.49
CA PHE A 164 -5.63 2.42 3.62
C PHE A 164 -5.13 3.24 4.80
N ASP A 165 -5.77 3.08 5.96
CA ASP A 165 -5.49 3.92 7.14
C ASP A 165 -4.09 3.69 7.68
N GLN A 166 -3.35 4.80 7.81
CA GLN A 166 -2.01 4.80 8.38
C GLN A 166 -1.80 6.06 9.22
N PRO A 167 -0.90 6.08 10.21
CA PRO A 167 -0.65 7.26 11.03
C PRO A 167 -0.26 8.50 10.23
N TRP A 168 0.39 8.33 9.09
CA TRP A 168 0.90 9.42 8.24
C TRP A 168 -0.11 9.99 7.25
N ASN A 169 -1.33 9.42 7.15
CA ASN A 169 -2.31 9.86 6.15
C ASN A 169 -3.63 10.38 6.74
N GLN A 170 -3.59 10.90 7.97
CA GLN A 170 -4.78 11.34 8.71
C GLN A 170 -5.36 12.65 8.15
N ALA A 171 -6.20 12.56 7.11
CA ALA A 171 -6.90 13.68 6.52
C ALA A 171 -8.38 13.70 6.92
N SER A 172 -8.93 14.90 7.18
CA SER A 172 -10.34 15.08 7.54
C SER A 172 -11.29 15.05 6.34
N LYS A 173 -10.80 15.32 5.13
CA LYS A 173 -11.62 15.37 3.91
C LYS A 173 -10.94 14.61 2.79
N LEU A 174 -11.69 13.71 2.17
CA LEU A 174 -11.27 12.94 0.99
C LEU A 174 -12.21 13.28 -0.19
N PRO A 175 -11.76 13.12 -1.45
CA PRO A 175 -12.63 13.16 -2.62
C PRO A 175 -13.81 12.19 -2.49
N ALA A 176 -14.94 12.48 -3.15
CA ALA A 176 -16.17 11.70 -3.02
C ALA A 176 -15.99 10.21 -3.37
N ASN A 177 -15.14 9.90 -4.36
CA ASN A 177 -14.77 8.55 -4.80
C ASN A 177 -13.51 7.99 -4.11
N CYS A 178 -13.02 8.65 -3.05
CA CYS A 178 -11.99 8.12 -2.18
C CYS A 178 -12.59 7.76 -0.81
N LYS A 179 -12.42 6.51 -0.40
CA LYS A 179 -12.94 6.00 0.88
C LYS A 179 -11.78 5.49 1.73
N ARG A 180 -11.87 5.68 3.04
CA ARG A 180 -10.88 5.14 3.99
C ARG A 180 -11.24 3.71 4.38
N ALA A 181 -10.25 2.82 4.39
CA ALA A 181 -10.34 1.50 4.98
C ALA A 181 -9.34 1.40 6.15
N TYR A 182 -9.81 0.96 7.30
CA TYR A 182 -8.99 0.86 8.52
C TYR A 182 -8.25 -0.48 8.66
N ASN A 183 -8.56 -1.42 7.80
CA ASN A 183 -7.96 -2.75 7.73
C ASN A 183 -8.37 -3.45 6.42
N TRP A 184 -7.80 -4.62 6.17
CA TRP A 184 -8.10 -5.40 4.97
C TRP A 184 -9.56 -5.89 4.88
N GLY A 185 -10.24 -6.12 6.01
CA GLY A 185 -11.68 -6.39 6.01
C GLY A 185 -12.49 -5.24 5.44
N GLY A 186 -12.13 -4.00 5.79
CA GLY A 186 -12.71 -2.79 5.21
C GLY A 186 -12.42 -2.63 3.72
N VAL A 187 -11.19 -2.98 3.26
CA VAL A 187 -10.84 -2.99 1.83
C VAL A 187 -11.76 -3.93 1.06
N LEU A 188 -11.89 -5.19 1.53
CA LEU A 188 -12.75 -6.19 0.90
C LEU A 188 -14.21 -5.75 0.87
N GLN A 189 -14.71 -5.17 1.96
CA GLN A 189 -16.08 -4.66 2.02
C GLN A 189 -16.32 -3.56 0.99
N LEU A 190 -15.38 -2.62 0.82
CA LEU A 190 -15.51 -1.55 -0.16
C LEU A 190 -15.44 -2.06 -1.60
N ILE A 191 -14.57 -3.02 -1.90
CA ILE A 191 -14.45 -3.63 -3.23
C ILE A 191 -15.73 -4.42 -3.58
N ASN A 192 -16.25 -5.21 -2.64
CA ASN A 192 -17.46 -6.03 -2.87
C ASN A 192 -18.74 -5.20 -3.08
N ASN A 193 -18.71 -3.90 -2.78
CA ASN A 193 -19.84 -3.01 -2.97
C ASN A 193 -19.76 -2.21 -4.30
N LEU A 194 -18.78 -2.51 -5.19
CA LEU A 194 -18.65 -1.89 -6.52
C LEU A 194 -19.40 -2.66 -7.60
#